data_32730a65c0b32fb5ad417d8efc8dc414
#
_entry.id   32730a65c0b32fb5ad417d8efc8dc414
#
_cell.length_a   1.000
_cell.length_b   1.000
_cell.length_c   1.000
_cell.angle_alpha   90.00
_cell.angle_beta   90.00
_cell.angle_gamma   90.00
#
_symmetry.space_group_name_H-M   'P 1'
#
loop_
_entity.id
_entity.type
_entity.pdbx_description
1 polymer ?
#
loop_
_entity_poly.entity_id
_entity_poly.type
_entity_poly.pdbx_seq_one_letter_code
_entity_poly.pdbx_strand_id
1 'polypeptide(L)'
;MSTRRIDRVNSLLKREVSKILQREISFPAGILVTLTKAEATANLIEAKIYISAFPEDKSEDVLKILKKEVPGIQKEINKKLNMRPVPKIIFVLYKNSSAVCRVEELLNQLKNK
;
A
#
# COMPACT_ATOMS: atom_id res chain seq x y z
N MET A 1 13.49 5.10 18.64
CA MET A 1 12.50 4.27 17.97
C MET A 1 13.12 3.05 17.35
N SER A 2 12.53 1.95 17.54
CA SER A 2 13.08 0.71 17.07
C SER A 2 12.65 0.40 15.64
N THR A 3 13.63 0.10 14.80
CA THR A 3 13.35 -0.33 13.44
C THR A 3 12.49 -1.59 13.45
N ARG A 4 12.73 -2.46 14.40
CA ARG A 4 11.95 -3.67 14.55
C ARG A 4 10.47 -3.37 14.75
N ARG A 5 10.17 -2.33 15.51
CA ARG A 5 8.78 -1.97 15.75
C ARG A 5 8.12 -1.51 14.47
N ILE A 6 8.83 -0.71 13.67
CA ILE A 6 8.30 -0.23 12.40
C ILE A 6 8.08 -1.40 11.45
N ASP A 7 9.04 -2.33 11.41
CA ASP A 7 8.91 -3.49 10.55
C ASP A 7 7.71 -4.34 10.94
N ARG A 8 7.46 -4.47 12.23
CA ARG A 8 6.33 -5.25 12.70
C ARG A 8 5.02 -4.57 12.30
N VAL A 9 4.96 -3.26 12.42
CA VAL A 9 3.76 -2.52 12.03
C VAL A 9 3.54 -2.66 10.53
N ASN A 10 4.61 -2.54 9.74
CA ASN A 10 4.51 -2.68 8.29
C ASN A 10 3.97 -4.05 7.90
N SER A 11 4.47 -5.10 8.53
CA SER A 11 4.01 -6.46 8.23
C SER A 11 2.54 -6.64 8.60
N LEU A 12 2.15 -6.08 9.74
CA LEU A 12 0.79 -6.20 10.20
C LEU A 12 -0.16 -5.45 9.28
N LEU A 13 0.22 -4.24 8.87
CA LEU A 13 -0.59 -3.46 7.96
C LEU A 13 -0.73 -4.17 6.61
N LYS A 14 0.36 -4.70 6.11
CA LYS A 14 0.32 -5.40 4.84
C LYS A 14 -0.66 -6.57 4.89
N ARG A 15 -0.59 -7.34 5.95
CA ARG A 15 -1.46 -8.51 6.10
C ARG A 15 -2.93 -8.10 6.23
N GLU A 16 -3.22 -7.15 7.11
CA GLU A 16 -4.61 -6.79 7.36
C GLU A 16 -5.23 -6.04 6.21
N VAL A 17 -4.50 -5.12 5.59
CA VAL A 17 -5.04 -4.39 4.45
C VAL A 17 -5.26 -5.34 3.28
N SER A 18 -4.33 -6.28 3.06
CA SER A 18 -4.49 -7.26 1.99
C SER A 18 -5.77 -8.07 2.15
N LYS A 19 -6.07 -8.47 3.40
CA LYS A 19 -7.30 -9.22 3.66
C LYS A 19 -8.53 -8.39 3.33
N ILE A 20 -8.51 -7.12 3.72
CA ILE A 20 -9.65 -6.25 3.46
C ILE A 20 -9.84 -6.07 1.95
N LEU A 21 -8.76 -5.86 1.22
CA LEU A 21 -8.85 -5.68 -0.22
C LEU A 21 -9.45 -6.92 -0.89
N GLN A 22 -9.06 -8.08 -0.43
CA GLN A 22 -9.57 -9.31 -1.03
C GLN A 22 -11.02 -9.60 -0.67
N ARG A 23 -11.40 -9.29 0.55
CA ARG A 23 -12.73 -9.64 1.02
C ARG A 23 -13.80 -8.61 0.77
N GLU A 24 -13.45 -7.34 0.90
CA GLU A 24 -14.47 -6.30 0.96
C GLU A 24 -14.46 -5.32 -0.19
N ILE A 25 -13.43 -5.32 -1.00
CA ILE A 25 -13.36 -4.38 -2.11
C ILE A 25 -13.54 -5.14 -3.41
N SER A 26 -14.49 -4.69 -4.22
CA SER A 26 -14.71 -5.28 -5.53
C SER A 26 -14.06 -4.43 -6.60
N PHE A 27 -13.31 -5.07 -7.47
CA PHE A 27 -12.71 -4.40 -8.60
C PHE A 27 -13.36 -4.94 -9.88
N PRO A 28 -13.40 -4.13 -10.94
CA PRO A 28 -13.99 -4.60 -12.19
C PRO A 28 -13.32 -5.88 -12.67
N ALA A 29 -14.10 -6.69 -13.39
CA ALA A 29 -13.60 -7.96 -13.89
C ALA A 29 -12.37 -7.75 -14.77
N GLY A 30 -11.42 -8.67 -14.66
CA GLY A 30 -10.21 -8.59 -15.47
C GLY A 30 -9.11 -7.74 -14.87
N ILE A 31 -9.35 -7.16 -13.70
CA ILE A 31 -8.33 -6.34 -13.04
C ILE A 31 -7.78 -7.11 -11.84
N LEU A 32 -6.47 -7.21 -11.79
CA LEU A 32 -5.79 -7.84 -10.67
C LEU A 32 -5.10 -6.77 -9.86
N VAL A 33 -5.37 -6.71 -8.57
CA VAL A 33 -4.78 -5.72 -7.69
C VAL A 33 -3.91 -6.42 -6.66
N THR A 34 -2.68 -5.95 -6.51
CA THR A 34 -1.73 -6.54 -5.57
C THR A 34 -1.19 -5.47 -4.64
N LEU A 35 -1.14 -5.78 -3.36
CA LEU A 35 -0.50 -4.91 -2.38
C LEU A 35 0.95 -5.35 -2.30
N THR A 36 1.88 -4.49 -2.70
CA THR A 36 3.28 -4.86 -2.77
C THR A 36 4.01 -4.66 -1.45
N LYS A 37 3.73 -3.58 -0.75
CA LYS A 37 4.33 -3.36 0.55
C LYS A 37 3.60 -2.26 1.32
N ALA A 38 3.84 -2.23 2.62
CA ALA A 38 3.32 -1.18 3.48
C ALA A 38 4.53 -0.54 4.16
N GLU A 39 4.48 0.77 4.30
CA GLU A 39 5.62 1.50 4.84
C GLU A 39 5.16 2.63 5.74
N ALA A 40 5.23 2.41 7.04
CA ALA A 40 4.85 3.41 8.02
C ALA A 40 5.97 4.41 8.21
N THR A 41 5.59 5.65 8.52
CA THR A 41 6.60 6.66 8.85
C THR A 41 7.21 6.34 10.22
N ALA A 42 8.38 6.92 10.47
CA ALA A 42 9.09 6.64 11.72
C ALA A 42 8.27 7.00 12.95
N ASN A 43 7.44 8.03 12.86
CA ASN A 43 6.60 8.43 13.98
C ASN A 43 5.25 7.71 13.99
N LEU A 44 5.03 6.81 13.03
CA LEU A 44 3.81 6.01 12.94
C LEU A 44 2.54 6.84 12.77
N ILE A 45 2.66 8.01 12.17
CA ILE A 45 1.50 8.85 11.90
C ILE A 45 0.82 8.47 10.59
N GLU A 46 1.62 8.09 9.60
CA GLU A 46 1.09 7.70 8.30
C GLU A 46 1.70 6.39 7.85
N ALA A 47 1.03 5.72 6.95
CA ALA A 47 1.56 4.51 6.35
C ALA A 47 1.18 4.51 4.87
N LYS A 48 2.18 4.40 4.02
CA LYS A 48 1.97 4.30 2.59
C LYS A 48 1.75 2.85 2.22
N ILE A 49 0.67 2.59 1.54
CA ILE A 49 0.34 1.24 1.08
C ILE A 49 0.54 1.22 -0.42
N TYR A 50 1.57 0.51 -0.84
CA TYR A 50 1.92 0.46 -2.27
C TYR A 50 1.16 -0.65 -2.94
N ILE A 51 0.45 -0.29 -4.00
CA ILE A 51 -0.34 -1.26 -4.75
C ILE A 51 0.04 -1.20 -6.22
N SER A 52 -0.18 -2.30 -6.89
CA SER A 52 -0.02 -2.35 -8.33
C SER A 52 -1.26 -3.02 -8.91
N ALA A 53 -1.55 -2.70 -10.16
CA ALA A 53 -2.72 -3.24 -10.83
C ALA A 53 -2.32 -3.77 -12.19
N PHE A 54 -3.02 -4.79 -12.63
CA PHE A 54 -2.81 -5.35 -13.95
C PHE A 54 -4.18 -5.49 -14.61
N PRO A 55 -4.37 -5.00 -15.82
CA PRO A 55 -3.40 -4.34 -16.69
C PRO A 55 -3.01 -2.97 -16.13
N GLU A 56 -1.82 -2.56 -16.46
CA GLU A 56 -1.27 -1.33 -15.91
C GLU A 56 -2.09 -0.09 -16.23
N ASP A 57 -2.74 -0.06 -17.37
CA ASP A 57 -3.54 1.07 -17.77
C ASP A 57 -4.80 1.24 -16.90
N LYS A 58 -5.08 0.28 -16.03
CA LYS A 58 -6.21 0.36 -15.12
C LYS A 58 -5.79 0.88 -13.75
N SER A 59 -4.52 1.20 -13.57
CA SER A 59 -4.01 1.63 -12.27
C SER A 59 -4.73 2.84 -11.70
N GLU A 60 -5.01 3.82 -12.54
CA GLU A 60 -5.68 5.02 -12.06
C GLU A 60 -7.09 4.72 -11.58
N ASP A 61 -7.79 3.85 -12.29
CA ASP A 61 -9.14 3.47 -11.89
C ASP A 61 -9.11 2.76 -10.54
N VAL A 62 -8.12 1.88 -10.36
CA VAL A 62 -7.97 1.16 -9.11
C VAL A 62 -7.70 2.13 -7.97
N LEU A 63 -6.83 3.11 -8.21
CA LEU A 63 -6.51 4.08 -7.18
C LEU A 63 -7.73 4.90 -6.78
N LYS A 64 -8.57 5.25 -7.74
CA LYS A 64 -9.80 5.98 -7.44
C LYS A 64 -10.72 5.17 -6.56
N ILE A 65 -10.86 3.88 -6.87
CA ILE A 65 -11.69 2.99 -6.07
C ILE A 65 -11.17 2.92 -4.64
N LEU A 66 -9.85 2.75 -4.50
CA LEU A 66 -9.27 2.65 -3.18
C LEU A 66 -9.40 3.93 -2.37
N LYS A 67 -9.22 5.08 -3.02
CA LYS A 67 -9.36 6.34 -2.31
C LYS A 67 -10.78 6.51 -1.77
N LYS A 68 -11.74 6.03 -2.51
CA LYS A 68 -13.12 6.12 -2.08
C LYS A 68 -13.36 5.20 -0.89
N GLU A 69 -12.65 4.09 -0.81
CA GLU A 69 -12.85 3.12 0.25
C GLU A 69 -11.99 3.36 1.49
N VAL A 70 -11.09 4.34 1.43
CA VAL A 70 -10.17 4.58 2.54
C VAL A 70 -10.87 4.74 3.90
N PRO A 71 -11.95 5.51 4.02
CA PRO A 71 -12.58 5.67 5.33
C PRO A 71 -13.01 4.33 5.93
N GLY A 72 -13.57 3.46 5.11
CA GLY A 72 -13.99 2.15 5.59
C GLY A 72 -12.81 1.27 5.96
N ILE A 73 -11.77 1.30 5.12
CA ILE A 73 -10.57 0.52 5.39
C ILE A 73 -9.91 1.00 6.67
N GLN A 74 -9.82 2.32 6.85
CA GLN A 74 -9.20 2.87 8.05
C GLN A 74 -9.96 2.46 9.30
N LYS A 75 -11.28 2.43 9.22
CA LYS A 75 -12.09 2.03 10.34
C LYS A 75 -11.82 0.58 10.71
N GLU A 76 -11.71 -0.29 9.72
CA GLU A 76 -11.41 -1.69 9.97
C GLU A 76 -10.03 -1.85 10.59
N ILE A 77 -9.05 -1.13 10.07
CA ILE A 77 -7.69 -1.23 10.57
C ILE A 77 -7.62 -0.72 12.01
N ASN A 78 -8.33 0.36 12.31
CA ASN A 78 -8.35 0.89 13.67
C ASN A 78 -8.86 -0.13 14.67
N LYS A 79 -9.77 -0.98 14.24
CA LYS A 79 -10.28 -2.02 15.10
C LYS A 79 -9.32 -3.17 15.26
N LYS A 80 -8.61 -3.49 14.19
CA LYS A 80 -7.77 -4.67 14.19
C LYS A 80 -6.40 -4.47 14.80
N LEU A 81 -5.85 -3.27 14.69
CA LEU A 81 -4.53 -3.02 15.24
C LEU A 81 -4.64 -2.58 16.69
N ASN A 82 -3.84 -3.22 17.51
CA ASN A 82 -3.84 -2.94 18.93
C ASN A 82 -2.77 -1.90 19.24
N MET A 83 -2.97 -0.72 18.74
CA MET A 83 -1.99 0.35 18.94
C MET A 83 -2.66 1.70 18.81
N ARG A 84 -2.04 2.71 19.34
CA ARG A 84 -2.53 4.07 19.29
C ARG A 84 -1.39 5.05 19.18
N PRO A 85 -1.44 6.00 18.27
CA PRO A 85 -2.46 6.06 17.22
C PRO A 85 -2.20 5.02 16.15
N VAL A 86 -3.23 4.72 15.38
CA VAL A 86 -3.08 3.84 14.24
C VAL A 86 -2.65 4.71 13.07
N PRO A 87 -1.63 4.30 12.31
CA PRO A 87 -1.19 5.12 11.18
C PRO A 87 -2.30 5.36 10.17
N LYS A 88 -2.29 6.53 9.58
CA LYS A 88 -3.26 6.88 8.56
C LYS A 88 -2.85 6.22 7.24
N ILE A 89 -3.79 5.47 6.66
CA ILE A 89 -3.51 4.73 5.43
C ILE A 89 -3.55 5.65 4.21
N ILE A 90 -2.52 5.56 3.39
CA ILE A 90 -2.44 6.31 2.14
C ILE A 90 -2.05 5.33 1.04
N PHE A 91 -2.89 5.18 0.02
CA PHE A 91 -2.58 4.30 -1.09
C PHE A 91 -1.73 5.00 -2.13
N VAL A 92 -0.71 4.32 -2.59
CA VAL A 92 0.23 4.83 -3.59
C VAL A 92 0.39 3.79 -4.68
N LEU A 93 0.37 4.23 -5.92
CA LEU A 93 0.61 3.30 -7.02
C LEU A 93 2.09 2.96 -7.09
N TYR A 94 2.38 1.68 -7.14
CA TYR A 94 3.73 1.20 -7.30
C TYR A 94 3.89 0.81 -8.77
N LYS A 95 4.60 1.62 -9.50
CA LYS A 95 4.83 1.33 -10.90
C LYS A 95 6.10 0.58 -11.05
N ASN A 96 5.93 -0.65 -11.40
CA ASN A 96 7.07 -1.48 -11.53
C ASN A 96 7.47 -1.47 -12.94
N SER A 97 7.74 -0.47 -13.44
CA SER A 97 8.04 -0.44 -14.76
C SER A 97 9.18 -1.21 -15.05
N SER A 98 8.87 -1.67 -14.91
CA SER A 98 9.49 -2.18 -15.22
C SER A 98 10.47 -2.08 -15.51
N ALA A 99 10.44 -2.32 -15.69
CA ALA A 99 11.40 -2.40 -15.89
C ALA A 99 12.06 -1.43 -15.79
N VAL A 100 11.93 -1.01 -15.82
CA VAL A 100 12.45 -0.06 -15.67
C VAL A 100 12.50 0.43 -14.64
N CYS A 101 11.90 0.55 -14.29
CA CYS A 101 11.98 1.17 -13.31
C CYS A 101 12.70 0.68 -12.50
N ARG A 102 12.77 -0.07 -12.42
CA ARG A 102 13.55 -0.47 -11.63
C ARG A 102 14.73 -0.29 -11.90
N VAL A 103 14.93 -0.17 -12.74
CA VAL A 103 16.14 0.01 -13.02
C VAL A 103 16.42 1.28 -12.81
N GLU A 104 15.75 1.99 -13.01
CA GLU A 104 16.01 3.13 -12.78
C GLU A 104 15.93 3.44 -11.60
N GLU A 105 15.28 2.98 -11.04
CA GLU A 105 15.32 3.30 -9.87
C GLU A 105 16.36 2.77 -9.38
N LEU A 106 16.76 2.05 -9.94
CA LEU A 106 17.82 1.54 -9.54
C LEU A 106 18.80 2.22 -10.04
N LEU A 107 18.69 2.72 -11.00
CA LEU A 107 19.63 3.40 -11.47
C LEU A 107 19.56 4.55 -11.02
N ASN A 108 18.81 4.98 -10.88
CA ASN A 108 18.75 6.06 -10.42
C ASN A 108 18.85 6.06 -9.28
N GLN A 109 18.74 5.32 -8.94
CA GLN A 109 19.00 5.23 -8.00
C GLN A 109 20.13 5.12 -8.03
N LEU A 110 20.53 4.89 -8.89
CA LEU A 110 21.46 4.89 -9.07
C LEU A 110 21.88 5.85 -9.54
N LYS A 111 21.56 6.43 -10.13
CA LYS A 111 21.63 7.20 -10.35
C LYS A 111 21.33 7.87 -9.99
N ASN A 112 21.18 7.74 -10.11
CA ASN A 112 20.99 7.98 -9.56
C ASN A 112 20.98 8.10 -9.41
N LYS A 113 21.13 8.04 -9.64
CA LYS A 113 21.09 7.83 -9.40
C LYS A 113 21.21 7.97 -9.28
#